data_91165688a280d2d2d64d966608bcd733
#
_entry.id   91165688a280d2d2d64d966608bcd733
#
_cell.length_a   1.000
_cell.length_b   1.000
_cell.length_c   1.000
_cell.angle_alpha   90.00
_cell.angle_beta   90.00
_cell.angle_gamma   90.00
#
_symmetry.space_group_name_H-M   'P 1'
#
loop_
_entity.id
_entity.type
_entity.pdbx_description
1 polymer ?
#
loop_
_entity_poly.entity_id
_entity_poly.type
_entity_poly.pdbx_seq_one_letter_code
_entity_poly.pdbx_strand_id
1 'polypeptide(L)'
;QLLLGSATTETGIGGDLRNSICAVEVDGERARLVKDATVISYGEDADAILLTCRAHADAPSSDQVMVVALKDQYTLEKTVGWDTLGMRGTRSEGFIFRGEFPAVQILPKPFAEIAAQSMLANCHVLWSSIWLGIANGAVAKAQAFVRAEVKKKPDSRPPGMLRLAEASNMLHLMRANIQEAIDHYARALRRPD
;
A
#
# COMPACT_ATOMS: atom_id res chain seq x y z
N GLN A 1 -16.78 10.11 10.35
CA GLN A 1 -15.52 9.66 9.70
C GLN A 1 -15.63 8.17 9.49
N LEU A 2 -15.34 7.67 8.27
CA LEU A 2 -15.39 6.25 7.92
C LEU A 2 -13.97 5.68 7.88
N LEU A 3 -13.80 4.45 8.37
CA LEU A 3 -12.60 3.64 8.17
C LEU A 3 -12.77 2.84 6.87
N LEU A 4 -11.88 3.06 5.91
CA LEU A 4 -11.90 2.36 4.63
C LEU A 4 -10.79 1.30 4.58
N GLY A 5 -11.16 0.05 4.32
CA GLY A 5 -10.24 -1.01 3.93
C GLY A 5 -9.96 -0.97 2.43
N SER A 6 -8.86 -1.59 2.00
CA SER A 6 -8.51 -1.71 0.58
C SER A 6 -8.11 -3.15 0.25
N ALA A 7 -8.73 -3.73 -0.77
CA ALA A 7 -8.48 -5.07 -1.27
C ALA A 7 -8.05 -5.02 -2.74
N THR A 8 -6.82 -4.56 -2.98
CA THR A 8 -6.19 -4.52 -4.31
C THR A 8 -5.39 -5.78 -4.64
N THR A 9 -4.93 -6.49 -3.61
CA THR A 9 -4.18 -7.76 -3.77
C THR A 9 -5.13 -8.92 -3.98
N GLU A 10 -4.66 -9.97 -4.64
CA GLU A 10 -5.44 -11.17 -4.94
C GLU A 10 -4.53 -12.40 -5.00
N THR A 11 -4.99 -13.54 -4.50
CA THR A 11 -4.24 -14.80 -4.60
C THR A 11 -3.99 -15.15 -6.06
N GLY A 12 -2.73 -15.48 -6.38
CA GLY A 12 -2.30 -15.78 -7.75
C GLY A 12 -1.73 -14.60 -8.54
N ILE A 13 -2.04 -13.34 -8.15
CA ILE A 13 -1.47 -12.14 -8.79
C ILE A 13 -0.45 -11.45 -7.88
N GLY A 14 -0.56 -11.64 -6.57
CA GLY A 14 0.27 -10.94 -5.60
C GLY A 14 -0.02 -9.44 -5.57
N GLY A 15 1.03 -8.62 -5.68
CA GLY A 15 0.94 -7.15 -5.64
C GLY A 15 0.90 -6.47 -7.01
N ASP A 16 0.63 -7.18 -8.11
CA ASP A 16 0.50 -6.55 -9.43
C ASP A 16 -0.84 -5.82 -9.54
N LEU A 17 -0.83 -4.53 -9.30
CA LEU A 17 -2.00 -3.65 -9.36
C LEU A 17 -2.60 -3.48 -10.75
N ARG A 18 -1.94 -3.98 -11.80
CA ARG A 18 -2.41 -3.84 -13.18
C ARG A 18 -3.31 -4.97 -13.63
N ASN A 19 -3.51 -5.98 -12.80
CA ASN A 19 -4.28 -7.16 -13.13
C ASN A 19 -5.22 -7.57 -11.99
N SER A 20 -6.38 -8.15 -12.35
CA SER A 20 -7.30 -8.84 -11.42
C SER A 20 -7.75 -10.17 -12.03
N ILE A 21 -7.97 -11.18 -11.17
CA ILE A 21 -8.56 -12.47 -11.57
C ILE A 21 -10.07 -12.43 -11.39
N CYS A 22 -10.53 -11.96 -10.22
CA CYS A 22 -11.95 -11.83 -9.92
C CYS A 22 -12.62 -10.81 -10.85
N ALA A 23 -13.89 -11.02 -11.13
CA ALA A 23 -14.70 -10.09 -11.93
C ALA A 23 -15.97 -9.74 -11.18
N VAL A 24 -16.46 -8.50 -11.36
CA VAL A 24 -17.78 -8.13 -10.87
C VAL A 24 -18.85 -8.70 -11.82
N GLU A 25 -19.92 -9.24 -11.23
CA GLU A 25 -21.11 -9.71 -11.93
C GLU A 25 -22.23 -8.71 -11.70
N VAL A 26 -22.81 -8.17 -12.76
CA VAL A 26 -23.89 -7.19 -12.70
C VAL A 26 -25.18 -7.82 -13.19
N ASP A 27 -26.24 -7.72 -12.39
CA ASP A 27 -27.59 -8.15 -12.72
C ASP A 27 -28.57 -7.00 -12.39
N GLY A 28 -28.97 -6.27 -13.41
CA GLY A 28 -29.80 -5.07 -13.27
C GLY A 28 -29.15 -4.01 -12.38
N GLU A 29 -29.82 -3.66 -11.29
CA GLU A 29 -29.33 -2.67 -10.31
C GLU A 29 -28.42 -3.26 -9.23
N ARG A 30 -28.18 -4.56 -9.25
CA ARG A 30 -27.34 -5.28 -8.28
C ARG A 30 -26.04 -5.73 -8.90
N ALA A 31 -25.01 -5.82 -8.08
CA ALA A 31 -23.72 -6.39 -8.45
C ALA A 31 -23.24 -7.34 -7.37
N ARG A 32 -22.52 -8.38 -7.78
CA ARG A 32 -21.88 -9.38 -6.90
C ARG A 32 -20.40 -9.45 -7.16
N LEU A 33 -19.64 -9.70 -6.12
CA LEU A 33 -18.20 -9.90 -6.21
C LEU A 33 -17.75 -10.94 -5.19
N VAL A 34 -16.93 -11.89 -5.65
CA VAL A 34 -16.16 -12.79 -4.80
C VAL A 34 -14.69 -12.54 -5.08
N LYS A 35 -13.89 -12.27 -4.04
CA LYS A 35 -12.47 -12.02 -4.18
C LYS A 35 -11.68 -12.77 -3.11
N ASP A 36 -10.68 -13.53 -3.53
CA ASP A 36 -9.67 -14.11 -2.63
C ASP A 36 -8.57 -13.09 -2.42
N ALA A 37 -8.74 -12.25 -1.40
CA ALA A 37 -7.82 -11.16 -1.08
C ALA A 37 -6.70 -11.67 -0.17
N THR A 38 -5.47 -11.63 -0.66
CA THR A 38 -4.29 -12.05 0.11
C THR A 38 -4.16 -11.28 1.43
N VAL A 39 -4.47 -9.97 1.42
CA VAL A 39 -4.47 -9.10 2.60
C VAL A 39 -5.52 -8.00 2.46
N ILE A 40 -6.21 -7.69 3.56
CA ILE A 40 -7.06 -6.50 3.70
C ILE A 40 -6.73 -5.84 5.04
N SER A 41 -5.98 -4.74 5.01
CA SER A 41 -5.69 -3.98 6.22
C SER A 41 -6.98 -3.46 6.84
N TYR A 42 -7.13 -3.67 8.15
CA TYR A 42 -8.33 -3.32 8.93
C TYR A 42 -9.64 -3.95 8.42
N GLY A 43 -9.56 -5.06 7.68
CA GLY A 43 -10.73 -5.65 7.00
C GLY A 43 -11.91 -5.93 7.92
N GLU A 44 -11.68 -6.47 9.12
CA GLU A 44 -12.73 -6.74 10.10
C GLU A 44 -13.33 -5.47 10.73
N ASP A 45 -12.55 -4.39 10.81
CA ASP A 45 -12.94 -3.14 11.48
C ASP A 45 -13.44 -2.07 10.50
N ALA A 46 -13.23 -2.25 9.19
CA ALA A 46 -13.58 -1.28 8.17
C ALA A 46 -15.10 -1.06 8.05
N ASP A 47 -15.51 0.20 7.88
CA ASP A 47 -16.89 0.59 7.58
C ASP A 47 -17.25 0.32 6.11
N ALA A 48 -16.25 0.34 5.24
CA ALA A 48 -16.37 -0.05 3.84
C ALA A 48 -15.03 -0.56 3.29
N ILE A 49 -15.07 -1.36 2.24
CA ILE A 49 -13.89 -1.87 1.54
C ILE A 49 -13.90 -1.40 0.09
N LEU A 50 -12.76 -0.87 -0.36
CA LEU A 50 -12.47 -0.57 -1.75
C LEU A 50 -11.83 -1.80 -2.41
N LEU A 51 -12.47 -2.35 -3.45
CA LEU A 51 -12.01 -3.56 -4.11
C LEU A 51 -11.71 -3.30 -5.58
N THR A 52 -10.62 -3.85 -6.08
CA THR A 52 -10.34 -3.93 -7.52
C THR A 52 -10.83 -5.27 -8.06
N CYS A 53 -11.40 -5.26 -9.24
CA CYS A 53 -11.84 -6.45 -9.96
C CYS A 53 -11.89 -6.14 -11.46
N ARG A 54 -11.99 -7.20 -12.30
CA ARG A 54 -12.29 -7.01 -13.73
C ARG A 54 -13.69 -6.44 -13.90
N ALA A 55 -13.88 -5.64 -14.95
CA ALA A 55 -15.16 -4.98 -15.24
C ALA A 55 -16.31 -5.98 -15.49
N HIS A 56 -16.01 -7.16 -16.04
CA HIS A 56 -16.93 -8.30 -16.24
C HIS A 56 -16.14 -9.59 -16.46
N ALA A 57 -16.83 -10.73 -16.48
CA ALA A 57 -16.20 -12.06 -16.56
C ALA A 57 -15.32 -12.28 -17.80
N ASP A 58 -15.68 -11.69 -18.93
CA ASP A 58 -14.93 -11.80 -20.19
C ASP A 58 -13.92 -10.67 -20.41
N ALA A 59 -13.82 -9.71 -19.47
CA ALA A 59 -12.86 -8.62 -19.57
C ALA A 59 -11.43 -9.13 -19.43
N PRO A 60 -10.44 -8.55 -20.11
CA PRO A 60 -9.04 -8.85 -19.86
C PRO A 60 -8.65 -8.50 -18.41
N SER A 61 -7.62 -9.15 -17.87
CA SER A 61 -7.18 -8.96 -16.49
C SER A 61 -6.80 -7.51 -16.14
N SER A 62 -6.42 -6.73 -17.14
CA SER A 62 -6.06 -5.31 -17.02
C SER A 62 -7.23 -4.35 -17.10
N ASP A 63 -8.40 -4.79 -17.55
CA ASP A 63 -9.62 -3.97 -17.58
C ASP A 63 -10.30 -4.03 -16.21
N GLN A 64 -9.85 -3.15 -15.33
CA GLN A 64 -10.24 -3.12 -13.94
C GLN A 64 -11.13 -1.94 -13.59
N VAL A 65 -12.10 -2.22 -12.74
CA VAL A 65 -12.91 -1.23 -12.04
C VAL A 65 -12.65 -1.27 -10.54
N MET A 66 -13.06 -0.22 -9.84
CA MET A 66 -13.06 -0.17 -8.38
C MET A 66 -14.48 -0.20 -7.86
N VAL A 67 -14.72 -1.03 -6.87
CA VAL A 67 -16.00 -1.17 -6.18
C VAL A 67 -15.86 -0.65 -4.75
N VAL A 68 -16.92 -0.01 -4.23
CA VAL A 68 -17.04 0.37 -2.82
C VAL A 68 -18.13 -0.50 -2.19
N ALA A 69 -17.76 -1.42 -1.29
CA ALA A 69 -18.71 -2.24 -0.55
C ALA A 69 -18.83 -1.75 0.89
N LEU A 70 -20.05 -1.48 1.37
CA LEU A 70 -20.31 -1.09 2.76
C LEU A 70 -20.37 -2.30 3.66
N LYS A 71 -20.15 -2.10 4.97
CA LYS A 71 -20.00 -3.17 5.98
C LYS A 71 -21.12 -4.21 6.00
N ASP A 72 -22.34 -3.81 5.76
CA ASP A 72 -23.53 -4.66 5.77
C ASP A 72 -23.77 -5.40 4.44
N GLN A 73 -22.97 -5.14 3.43
CA GLN A 73 -23.11 -5.67 2.06
C GLN A 73 -22.17 -6.83 1.77
N TYR A 74 -21.30 -7.22 2.72
CA TYR A 74 -20.33 -8.29 2.49
C TYR A 74 -20.09 -9.14 3.74
N THR A 75 -19.49 -10.29 3.50
CA THR A 75 -18.90 -11.17 4.51
C THR A 75 -17.42 -11.39 4.22
N LEU A 76 -16.64 -11.56 5.28
CA LEU A 76 -15.22 -11.88 5.23
C LEU A 76 -14.98 -13.24 5.87
N GLU A 77 -14.48 -14.19 5.10
CA GLU A 77 -14.01 -15.48 5.58
C GLU A 77 -12.49 -15.41 5.73
N LYS A 78 -11.98 -15.44 6.97
CA LYS A 78 -10.55 -15.33 7.23
C LYS A 78 -9.80 -16.55 6.73
N THR A 79 -8.77 -16.35 5.89
CA THR A 79 -7.92 -17.39 5.34
C THR A 79 -6.55 -17.44 5.97
N VAL A 80 -5.97 -16.27 6.29
CA VAL A 80 -4.64 -16.13 6.87
C VAL A 80 -4.67 -15.09 7.98
N GLY A 81 -4.01 -15.40 9.12
CA GLY A 81 -3.80 -14.45 10.21
C GLY A 81 -2.69 -13.44 9.92
N TRP A 82 -2.53 -12.45 10.81
CA TRP A 82 -1.51 -11.41 10.69
C TRP A 82 -0.51 -11.47 11.85
N ASP A 83 0.44 -12.41 11.77
CA ASP A 83 1.56 -12.52 12.75
C ASP A 83 2.87 -12.13 12.07
N THR A 84 3.21 -10.85 12.14
CA THR A 84 4.33 -10.23 11.45
C THR A 84 5.31 -9.58 12.42
N LEU A 85 6.57 -9.39 12.00
CA LEU A 85 7.61 -8.73 12.78
C LEU A 85 7.26 -7.27 13.09
N GLY A 86 6.71 -6.54 12.10
CA GLY A 86 6.28 -5.17 12.22
C GLY A 86 4.88 -4.96 11.64
N MET A 87 4.36 -3.74 11.72
CA MET A 87 3.04 -3.36 11.18
C MET A 87 1.88 -4.22 11.73
N ARG A 88 2.03 -4.73 12.96
CA ARG A 88 1.04 -5.63 13.58
C ARG A 88 -0.33 -4.97 13.76
N GLY A 89 -0.33 -3.67 14.02
CA GLY A 89 -1.56 -2.88 14.22
C GLY A 89 -2.42 -2.72 12.97
N THR A 90 -1.91 -3.01 11.77
CA THR A 90 -2.72 -2.92 10.54
C THR A 90 -3.69 -4.09 10.39
N ARG A 91 -3.49 -5.19 11.12
CA ARG A 91 -4.32 -6.40 11.05
C ARG A 91 -4.66 -6.78 9.61
N SER A 92 -3.60 -6.86 8.77
CA SER A 92 -3.72 -7.12 7.33
C SER A 92 -3.90 -8.62 7.07
N GLU A 93 -4.95 -9.18 7.62
CA GLU A 93 -5.30 -10.60 7.47
C GLU A 93 -5.76 -10.90 6.04
N GLY A 94 -5.67 -12.17 5.63
CA GLY A 94 -6.20 -12.64 4.35
C GLY A 94 -7.67 -13.03 4.48
N PHE A 95 -8.45 -12.76 3.43
CA PHE A 95 -9.89 -13.02 3.43
C PHE A 95 -10.41 -13.45 2.06
N ILE A 96 -11.40 -14.35 2.09
CA ILE A 96 -12.33 -14.46 0.98
C ILE A 96 -13.45 -13.46 1.23
N PHE A 97 -13.50 -12.44 0.41
CA PHE A 97 -14.57 -11.46 0.38
C PHE A 97 -15.73 -11.98 -0.48
N ARG A 98 -16.96 -11.88 0.03
CA ARG A 98 -18.20 -12.17 -0.71
C ARG A 98 -19.16 -11.03 -0.46
N GLY A 99 -19.49 -10.27 -1.51
CA GLY A 99 -20.37 -9.12 -1.39
C GLY A 99 -21.44 -9.06 -2.45
N GLU A 100 -22.57 -8.45 -2.07
CA GLU A 100 -23.67 -8.07 -2.96
C GLU A 100 -24.09 -6.64 -2.61
N PHE A 101 -24.07 -5.76 -3.60
CA PHE A 101 -24.22 -4.32 -3.44
C PHE A 101 -24.91 -3.70 -4.65
N PRO A 102 -25.43 -2.47 -4.55
CA PRO A 102 -25.95 -1.74 -5.70
C PRO A 102 -24.90 -1.51 -6.78
N ALA A 103 -25.25 -1.72 -8.06
CA ALA A 103 -24.32 -1.56 -9.18
C ALA A 103 -23.75 -0.13 -9.30
N VAL A 104 -24.44 0.88 -8.78
CA VAL A 104 -23.95 2.26 -8.71
C VAL A 104 -22.69 2.43 -7.83
N GLN A 105 -22.37 1.45 -7.00
CA GLN A 105 -21.15 1.42 -6.19
C GLN A 105 -19.90 0.96 -6.96
N ILE A 106 -20.05 0.57 -8.22
CA ILE A 106 -18.93 0.42 -9.15
C ILE A 106 -18.57 1.83 -9.64
N LEU A 107 -17.32 2.26 -9.34
CA LEU A 107 -16.90 3.60 -9.73
C LEU A 107 -16.81 3.72 -11.26
N PRO A 108 -17.25 4.86 -11.84
CA PRO A 108 -17.40 5.00 -13.29
C PRO A 108 -16.07 5.14 -14.06
N LYS A 109 -14.96 5.41 -13.35
CA LYS A 109 -13.63 5.55 -13.95
C LYS A 109 -12.86 4.23 -13.89
N PRO A 110 -12.07 3.90 -14.92
CA PRO A 110 -11.16 2.77 -14.87
C PRO A 110 -10.22 2.85 -13.65
N PHE A 111 -9.94 1.70 -13.04
CA PHE A 111 -9.07 1.67 -11.85
C PHE A 111 -7.68 2.27 -12.12
N ALA A 112 -7.12 2.07 -13.31
CA ALA A 112 -5.82 2.65 -13.67
C ALA A 112 -5.79 4.18 -13.55
N GLU A 113 -6.87 4.86 -13.92
CA GLU A 113 -7.01 6.32 -13.78
C GLU A 113 -7.13 6.72 -12.30
N ILE A 114 -7.98 6.03 -11.53
CA ILE A 114 -8.14 6.25 -10.10
C ILE A 114 -6.81 6.07 -9.36
N ALA A 115 -6.09 4.97 -9.67
CA ALA A 115 -4.81 4.66 -9.06
C ALA A 115 -3.76 5.73 -9.36
N ALA A 116 -3.66 6.19 -10.61
CA ALA A 116 -2.71 7.20 -11.03
C ALA A 116 -2.96 8.56 -10.36
N GLN A 117 -4.23 8.97 -10.24
CA GLN A 117 -4.60 10.30 -9.73
C GLN A 117 -4.58 10.38 -8.20
N SER A 118 -4.88 9.31 -7.48
CA SER A 118 -5.09 9.36 -6.03
C SER A 118 -4.22 8.39 -5.23
N MET A 119 -4.13 7.13 -5.64
CA MET A 119 -3.59 6.09 -4.79
C MET A 119 -2.06 5.99 -4.87
N LEU A 120 -1.50 5.88 -6.09
CA LEU A 120 -0.09 5.53 -6.26
C LEU A 120 0.85 6.60 -5.71
N ALA A 121 0.68 7.86 -6.12
CA ALA A 121 1.54 8.95 -5.68
C ALA A 121 1.48 9.13 -4.16
N ASN A 122 0.27 9.15 -3.59
CA ASN A 122 0.07 9.32 -2.15
C ASN A 122 0.68 8.16 -1.35
N CYS A 123 0.36 6.91 -1.72
CA CYS A 123 0.90 5.74 -1.04
C CYS A 123 2.43 5.68 -1.11
N HIS A 124 3.03 5.93 -2.29
CA HIS A 124 4.48 5.87 -2.46
C HIS A 124 5.22 6.95 -1.65
N VAL A 125 4.70 8.16 -1.60
CA VAL A 125 5.28 9.24 -0.77
C VAL A 125 5.22 8.86 0.72
N LEU A 126 4.08 8.36 1.20
CA LEU A 126 3.92 7.95 2.60
C LEU A 126 4.82 6.77 2.96
N TRP A 127 4.83 5.70 2.15
CA TRP A 127 5.68 4.54 2.39
C TRP A 127 7.17 4.88 2.35
N SER A 128 7.60 5.65 1.36
CA SER A 128 8.99 6.10 1.26
C SER A 128 9.41 6.94 2.47
N SER A 129 8.51 7.77 3.00
CA SER A 129 8.76 8.57 4.21
C SER A 129 8.92 7.70 5.46
N ILE A 130 8.12 6.63 5.60
CA ILE A 130 8.28 5.63 6.67
C ILE A 130 9.64 4.94 6.56
N TRP A 131 10.02 4.47 5.37
CA TRP A 131 11.31 3.82 5.13
C TRP A 131 12.49 4.76 5.39
N LEU A 132 12.38 6.04 5.03
CA LEU A 132 13.38 7.06 5.37
C LEU A 132 13.55 7.17 6.88
N GLY A 133 12.45 7.16 7.64
CA GLY A 133 12.47 7.19 9.10
C GLY A 133 13.23 6.00 9.70
N ILE A 134 12.94 4.79 9.20
CA ILE A 134 13.61 3.54 9.61
C ILE A 134 15.11 3.60 9.27
N ALA A 135 15.45 3.98 8.03
CA ALA A 135 16.84 4.10 7.58
C ALA A 135 17.61 5.14 8.39
N ASN A 136 17.00 6.29 8.70
CA ASN A 136 17.60 7.33 9.55
C ASN A 136 17.92 6.80 10.95
N GLY A 137 16.99 6.05 11.56
CA GLY A 137 17.21 5.41 12.87
C GLY A 137 18.36 4.40 12.84
N ALA A 138 18.47 3.59 11.80
CA ALA A 138 19.55 2.62 11.62
C ALA A 138 20.92 3.31 11.47
N VAL A 139 21.01 4.30 10.61
CA VAL A 139 22.25 5.08 10.38
C VAL A 139 22.67 5.82 11.65
N ALA A 140 21.73 6.42 12.39
CA ALA A 140 22.03 7.09 13.65
C ALA A 140 22.63 6.14 14.70
N LYS A 141 22.10 4.93 14.83
CA LYS A 141 22.67 3.89 15.72
C LYS A 141 24.08 3.47 15.29
N ALA A 142 24.28 3.27 13.98
CA ALA A 142 25.60 2.91 13.44
C ALA A 142 26.61 4.05 13.67
N GLN A 143 26.23 5.30 13.48
CA GLN A 143 27.06 6.47 13.78
C GLN A 143 27.44 6.54 15.27
N ALA A 144 26.47 6.31 16.16
CA ALA A 144 26.74 6.30 17.61
C ALA A 144 27.72 5.21 17.99
N PHE A 145 27.59 4.00 17.44
CA PHE A 145 28.51 2.90 17.64
C PHE A 145 29.94 3.25 17.18
N VAL A 146 30.08 3.72 15.93
CA VAL A 146 31.41 4.09 15.38
C VAL A 146 32.06 5.19 16.22
N ARG A 147 31.32 6.23 16.63
CA ARG A 147 31.84 7.30 17.52
C ARG A 147 32.31 6.73 18.86
N ALA A 148 31.61 5.76 19.43
CA ALA A 148 32.00 5.12 20.67
C ALA A 148 33.30 4.32 20.51
N GLU A 149 33.45 3.60 19.40
CA GLU A 149 34.68 2.82 19.12
C GLU A 149 35.90 3.74 18.87
N VAL A 150 35.74 4.83 18.15
CA VAL A 150 36.79 5.84 17.95
C VAL A 150 37.25 6.43 19.28
N LYS A 151 36.33 6.72 20.22
CA LYS A 151 36.69 7.23 21.55
C LYS A 151 37.50 6.23 22.37
N LYS A 152 37.24 4.92 22.24
CA LYS A 152 37.98 3.87 22.94
C LYS A 152 39.40 3.66 22.37
N LYS A 153 39.57 3.85 21.06
CA LYS A 153 40.85 3.61 20.34
C LYS A 153 41.06 4.74 19.33
N PRO A 154 41.56 5.93 19.76
CA PRO A 154 41.69 7.11 18.90
C PRO A 154 42.60 6.90 17.68
N ASP A 155 43.63 6.07 17.82
CA ASP A 155 44.60 5.81 16.74
C ASP A 155 44.17 4.71 15.77
N SER A 156 43.00 4.09 15.97
CA SER A 156 42.50 3.04 15.11
C SER A 156 41.31 3.54 14.27
N ARG A 157 41.23 3.03 13.04
CA ARG A 157 40.03 3.24 12.20
C ARG A 157 39.11 2.05 12.46
N PRO A 158 37.91 2.29 13.04
CA PRO A 158 36.96 1.20 13.27
C PRO A 158 36.57 0.52 11.96
N PRO A 159 36.46 -0.82 11.95
CA PRO A 159 35.90 -1.53 10.81
C PRO A 159 34.51 -0.98 10.46
N GLY A 160 34.23 -0.79 9.17
CA GLY A 160 32.91 -0.35 8.72
C GLY A 160 32.72 1.16 8.60
N MET A 161 33.72 2.00 8.90
CA MET A 161 33.61 3.46 8.68
C MET A 161 33.26 3.81 7.24
N LEU A 162 33.86 3.13 6.25
CA LEU A 162 33.57 3.34 4.84
C LEU A 162 32.10 2.97 4.53
N ARG A 163 31.64 1.83 5.02
CA ARG A 163 30.24 1.41 4.88
C ARG A 163 29.26 2.38 5.52
N LEU A 164 29.64 2.99 6.64
CA LEU A 164 28.81 4.03 7.28
C LEU A 164 28.74 5.29 6.43
N ALA A 165 29.85 5.69 5.80
CA ALA A 165 29.85 6.82 4.86
C ALA A 165 28.96 6.55 3.64
N GLU A 166 29.06 5.36 3.04
CA GLU A 166 28.18 4.91 1.95
C GLU A 166 26.71 4.95 2.37
N ALA A 167 26.37 4.36 3.52
CA ALA A 167 25.00 4.36 4.04
C ALA A 167 24.48 5.77 4.32
N SER A 168 25.33 6.67 4.84
CA SER A 168 24.97 8.07 5.06
C SER A 168 24.70 8.80 3.77
N ASN A 169 25.49 8.58 2.72
CA ASN A 169 25.24 9.15 1.40
C ASN A 169 23.92 8.64 0.80
N MET A 170 23.65 7.34 0.87
CA MET A 170 22.40 6.76 0.41
C MET A 170 21.19 7.35 1.17
N LEU A 171 21.32 7.57 2.48
CA LEU A 171 20.27 8.21 3.28
C LEU A 171 20.00 9.66 2.82
N HIS A 172 21.05 10.42 2.49
CA HIS A 172 20.90 11.77 1.95
C HIS A 172 20.20 11.77 0.57
N LEU A 173 20.59 10.87 -0.33
CA LEU A 173 19.94 10.69 -1.63
C LEU A 173 18.47 10.31 -1.47
N MET A 174 18.16 9.36 -0.58
CA MET A 174 16.80 8.95 -0.28
C MET A 174 15.95 10.14 0.21
N ARG A 175 16.49 10.93 1.13
CA ARG A 175 15.82 12.15 1.63
C ARG A 175 15.55 13.17 0.52
N ALA A 176 16.53 13.44 -0.32
CA ALA A 176 16.41 14.38 -1.43
C ALA A 176 15.33 13.93 -2.44
N ASN A 177 15.33 12.65 -2.82
CA ASN A 177 14.34 12.10 -3.73
C ASN A 177 12.92 12.16 -3.16
N ILE A 178 12.74 11.86 -1.87
CA ILE A 178 11.42 11.92 -1.24
C ILE A 178 10.93 13.37 -1.16
N GLN A 179 11.80 14.31 -0.80
CA GLN A 179 11.44 15.73 -0.76
C GLN A 179 11.03 16.24 -2.14
N GLU A 180 11.77 15.89 -3.17
CA GLU A 180 11.44 16.24 -4.57
C GLU A 180 10.08 15.65 -4.98
N ALA A 181 9.80 14.39 -4.61
CA ALA A 181 8.53 13.74 -4.89
C ALA A 181 7.36 14.44 -4.17
N ILE A 182 7.55 14.85 -2.90
CA ILE A 182 6.55 15.61 -2.13
C ILE A 182 6.27 16.96 -2.80
N ASP A 183 7.32 17.68 -3.21
CA ASP A 183 7.18 18.99 -3.85
C ASP A 183 6.49 18.89 -5.21
N HIS A 184 6.81 17.85 -5.99
CA HIS A 184 6.11 17.56 -7.25
C HIS A 184 4.63 17.25 -7.02
N TYR A 185 4.32 16.38 -6.08
CA TYR A 185 2.95 16.01 -5.74
C TYR A 185 2.14 17.21 -5.25
N ALA A 186 2.72 18.02 -4.38
CA ALA A 186 2.07 19.24 -3.88
C ALA A 186 1.81 20.27 -4.99
N ARG A 187 2.71 20.37 -6.00
CA ARG A 187 2.48 21.22 -7.18
C ARG A 187 1.35 20.67 -8.07
N ALA A 188 1.30 19.36 -8.28
CA ALA A 188 0.25 18.72 -9.06
C ALA A 188 -1.14 18.93 -8.46
N LEU A 189 -1.28 18.81 -7.13
CA LEU A 189 -2.55 19.04 -6.43
C LEU A 189 -3.05 20.49 -6.50
N ARG A 190 -2.19 21.47 -6.82
CA ARG A 190 -2.54 22.90 -6.91
C ARG A 190 -2.92 23.36 -8.32
N ARG A 191 -2.74 22.50 -9.33
CA ARG A 191 -3.13 22.82 -10.70
C ARG A 191 -4.62 22.48 -10.86
N PRO A 192 -5.51 23.49 -11.09
CA PRO A 192 -6.84 23.22 -11.55
C PRO A 192 -6.71 22.82 -13.03
N ASP A 193 -7.03 21.61 -13.34
CA ASP A 193 -7.27 21.16 -14.74
C ASP A 193 -8.76 21.22 -15.03
#